data_96c5e2f28273afdf80c08c77b11d05b9
#
_entry.id   96c5e2f28273afdf80c08c77b11d05b9
#
_cell.length_a   1.000
_cell.length_b   1.000
_cell.length_c   1.000
_cell.angle_alpha   90.00
_cell.angle_beta   90.00
_cell.angle_gamma   90.00
#
_symmetry.space_group_name_H-M   'P 1'
#
loop_
_entity.id
_entity.type
_entity.pdbx_description
1 polymer ?
#
loop_
_entity_poly.entity_id
_entity_poly.type
_entity_poly.pdbx_seq_one_letter_code
_entity_poly.pdbx_strand_id
1 'polypeptide(L)'
;MNRRLAALLAAMALAALPIAAAAHSELDKSDPANGANLQTAPSAVVLTFTEELNPTGSSFTVTDTGGATVGTGEVDLEVAARNVLRGAVSFTQPGTYRIAWTSLSLDGDTLHGTVTFGYRLSSPPDTSTRPRRDADLLPLTAAGMVLLVVAGMLAERRALPR
;
A
#
# COMPACT_ATOMS: atom_id res chain seq x y z
N MET A 1 -31.75 -18.70 -32.38
CA MET A 1 -30.89 -17.60 -31.82
C MET A 1 -29.64 -17.50 -32.69
N ASN A 2 -29.44 -16.37 -33.37
CA ASN A 2 -28.32 -16.19 -34.30
C ASN A 2 -26.99 -16.24 -33.59
N ARG A 3 -26.01 -17.02 -34.08
CA ARG A 3 -24.66 -17.15 -33.52
C ARG A 3 -23.97 -15.77 -33.26
N ARG A 4 -24.28 -14.76 -34.10
CA ARG A 4 -23.76 -13.39 -33.93
C ARG A 4 -24.39 -12.69 -32.71
N LEU A 5 -25.67 -12.91 -32.43
CA LEU A 5 -26.33 -12.34 -31.26
C LEU A 5 -25.85 -12.99 -29.98
N ALA A 6 -25.61 -14.30 -29.97
CA ALA A 6 -25.05 -15.00 -28.84
C ALA A 6 -23.61 -14.54 -28.53
N ALA A 7 -22.79 -14.32 -29.58
CA ALA A 7 -21.44 -13.78 -29.41
C ALA A 7 -21.43 -12.35 -28.86
N LEU A 8 -22.34 -11.49 -29.31
CA LEU A 8 -22.46 -10.12 -28.77
C LEU A 8 -22.94 -10.11 -27.32
N LEU A 9 -23.88 -10.96 -26.94
CA LEU A 9 -24.34 -11.07 -25.56
C LEU A 9 -23.25 -11.63 -24.64
N ALA A 10 -22.46 -12.60 -25.10
CA ALA A 10 -21.31 -13.13 -24.34
C ALA A 10 -20.20 -12.08 -24.18
N ALA A 11 -19.90 -11.30 -25.21
CA ALA A 11 -18.93 -10.20 -25.12
C ALA A 11 -19.38 -9.08 -24.16
N MET A 12 -20.68 -8.76 -24.16
CA MET A 12 -21.26 -7.77 -23.27
C MET A 12 -21.29 -8.26 -21.81
N ALA A 13 -21.56 -9.54 -21.59
CA ALA A 13 -21.50 -10.14 -20.26
C ALA A 13 -20.06 -10.18 -19.69
N LEU A 14 -19.06 -10.41 -20.55
CA LEU A 14 -17.65 -10.39 -20.16
C LEU A 14 -17.14 -8.98 -19.83
N ALA A 15 -17.66 -7.94 -20.51
CA ALA A 15 -17.35 -6.55 -20.24
C ALA A 15 -18.04 -6.00 -18.97
N ALA A 16 -19.06 -6.68 -18.46
CA ALA A 16 -19.78 -6.31 -17.24
C ALA A 16 -19.21 -6.93 -15.96
N LEU A 17 -18.10 -7.68 -16.05
CA LEU A 17 -17.42 -8.19 -14.85
C LEU A 17 -16.84 -7.00 -14.06
N PRO A 18 -17.22 -6.82 -12.77
CA PRO A 18 -16.63 -5.77 -11.96
C PRO A 18 -15.13 -6.05 -11.86
N ILE A 19 -14.30 -5.10 -12.27
CA ILE A 19 -12.89 -5.09 -11.91
C ILE A 19 -12.90 -4.77 -10.42
N ALA A 20 -12.58 -5.76 -9.57
CA ALA A 20 -12.33 -5.49 -8.16
C ALA A 20 -11.16 -4.49 -8.10
N ALA A 21 -11.47 -3.23 -7.84
CA ALA A 21 -10.45 -2.27 -7.47
C ALA A 21 -9.92 -2.74 -6.11
N ALA A 22 -8.70 -3.26 -6.07
CA ALA A 22 -8.04 -3.57 -4.82
C ALA A 22 -7.83 -2.24 -4.07
N ALA A 23 -8.60 -2.04 -3.02
CA ALA A 23 -8.50 -0.88 -2.15
C ALA A 23 -7.38 -1.15 -1.14
N HIS A 24 -6.13 -0.83 -1.53
CA HIS A 24 -4.97 -0.95 -0.64
C HIS A 24 -4.88 0.31 0.22
N SER A 25 -4.82 0.14 1.54
CA SER A 25 -4.58 1.24 2.50
C SER A 25 -3.13 1.73 2.41
N GLU A 26 -2.81 2.49 1.35
CA GLU A 26 -1.49 3.09 1.17
C GLU A 26 -1.30 4.30 2.09
N LEU A 27 -0.05 4.56 2.51
CA LEU A 27 0.28 5.76 3.27
C LEU A 27 0.19 6.98 2.35
N ASP A 28 -0.76 7.88 2.64
CA ASP A 28 -0.95 9.14 1.93
C ASP A 28 -0.06 10.25 2.52
N LYS A 29 -0.06 10.38 3.86
CA LYS A 29 0.65 11.45 4.55
C LYS A 29 1.21 10.99 5.89
N SER A 30 2.38 11.52 6.27
CA SER A 30 2.95 11.35 7.60
C SER A 30 3.30 12.69 8.24
N ASP A 31 3.11 12.77 9.54
CA ASP A 31 3.60 13.87 10.39
C ASP A 31 4.27 13.24 11.63
N PRO A 32 5.61 13.32 11.73
CA PRO A 32 6.57 13.98 10.84
C PRO A 32 6.62 13.42 9.43
N ALA A 33 6.88 14.29 8.44
CA ALA A 33 7.03 13.88 7.06
C ALA A 33 8.33 13.07 6.87
N ASN A 34 8.31 12.14 5.89
CA ASN A 34 9.50 11.37 5.54
C ASN A 34 10.63 12.30 5.09
N GLY A 35 11.81 12.15 5.68
CA GLY A 35 12.98 13.01 5.43
C GLY A 35 12.97 14.34 6.19
N ALA A 36 11.95 14.65 6.97
CA ALA A 36 11.93 15.89 7.76
C ALA A 36 13.08 15.94 8.78
N ASN A 37 13.59 17.15 9.06
CA ASN A 37 14.52 17.40 10.15
C ASN A 37 13.93 18.45 11.09
N LEU A 38 13.38 17.99 12.19
CA LEU A 38 12.65 18.80 13.14
C LEU A 38 13.59 19.49 14.13
N GLN A 39 13.34 20.76 14.42
CA GLN A 39 14.07 21.50 15.48
C GLN A 39 13.38 21.39 16.84
N THR A 40 12.08 21.10 16.84
CA THR A 40 11.27 20.87 18.04
C THR A 40 10.76 19.45 18.04
N ALA A 41 10.84 18.77 19.18
CA ALA A 41 10.30 17.41 19.32
C ALA A 41 8.79 17.42 19.13
N PRO A 42 8.23 16.62 18.22
CA PRO A 42 6.80 16.45 18.13
C PRO A 42 6.29 15.64 19.35
N SER A 43 5.08 15.93 19.79
CA SER A 43 4.43 15.19 20.89
C SER A 43 3.70 13.93 20.42
N ALA A 44 3.43 13.84 19.12
CA ALA A 44 2.73 12.72 18.50
C ALA A 44 3.24 12.45 17.09
N VAL A 45 3.03 11.24 16.64
CA VAL A 45 3.13 10.83 15.24
C VAL A 45 1.73 10.60 14.70
N VAL A 46 1.48 11.07 13.47
CA VAL A 46 0.21 10.90 12.75
C VAL A 46 0.51 10.35 11.36
N LEU A 47 -0.09 9.22 11.01
CA LEU A 47 -0.02 8.62 9.69
C LEU A 47 -1.43 8.57 9.10
N THR A 48 -1.64 9.16 7.93
CA THR A 48 -2.92 9.14 7.21
C THR A 48 -2.82 8.21 6.02
N PHE A 49 -3.83 7.38 5.84
CA PHE A 49 -3.91 6.36 4.78
C PHE A 49 -5.03 6.68 3.80
N THR A 50 -4.96 6.10 2.61
CA THR A 50 -5.95 6.30 1.54
C THR A 50 -7.31 5.68 1.85
N GLU A 51 -7.32 4.60 2.66
CA GLU A 51 -8.51 3.80 2.96
C GLU A 51 -8.71 3.61 4.46
N GLU A 52 -9.91 3.17 4.84
CA GLU A 52 -10.24 2.81 6.22
C GLU A 52 -9.39 1.63 6.72
N LEU A 53 -8.88 1.75 7.94
CA LEU A 53 -8.00 0.78 8.58
C LEU A 53 -8.79 -0.15 9.53
N ASN A 54 -8.39 -1.42 9.54
CA ASN A 54 -8.83 -2.34 10.57
C ASN A 54 -8.07 -2.08 11.88
N PRO A 55 -8.76 -1.73 12.97
CA PRO A 55 -8.10 -1.39 14.23
C PRO A 55 -7.29 -2.53 14.86
N THR A 56 -7.64 -3.78 14.56
CA THR A 56 -6.99 -4.94 15.17
C THR A 56 -5.65 -5.30 14.52
N GLY A 57 -5.40 -4.83 13.29
CA GLY A 57 -4.19 -5.20 12.54
C GLY A 57 -3.33 -4.01 12.11
N SER A 58 -3.76 -2.78 12.40
CA SER A 58 -3.07 -1.57 11.96
C SER A 58 -2.39 -0.86 13.13
N SER A 59 -1.09 -0.57 13.00
CA SER A 59 -0.32 0.07 14.06
C SER A 59 1.01 0.62 13.54
N PHE A 60 1.69 1.39 14.38
CA PHE A 60 3.09 1.73 14.14
C PHE A 60 3.93 1.67 15.42
N THR A 61 5.24 1.55 15.21
CA THR A 61 6.25 1.67 16.27
C THR A 61 7.30 2.68 15.84
N VAL A 62 7.71 3.55 16.76
CA VAL A 62 8.80 4.50 16.54
C VAL A 62 10.02 4.05 17.31
N THR A 63 11.15 3.97 16.62
CA THR A 63 12.44 3.61 17.21
C THR A 63 13.47 4.71 16.99
N ASP A 64 14.40 4.84 17.93
CA ASP A 64 15.60 5.67 17.79
C ASP A 64 16.72 4.94 17.04
N THR A 65 17.87 5.59 16.86
CA THR A 65 19.07 5.00 16.22
C THR A 65 19.67 3.82 16.98
N GLY A 66 19.42 3.70 18.27
CA GLY A 66 19.83 2.58 19.11
C GLY A 66 18.87 1.40 19.04
N GLY A 67 17.72 1.55 18.35
CA GLY A 67 16.66 0.54 18.27
C GLY A 67 15.70 0.54 19.46
N ALA A 68 15.83 1.52 20.36
CA ALA A 68 14.90 1.65 21.48
C ALA A 68 13.55 2.19 21.01
N THR A 69 12.44 1.58 21.45
CA THR A 69 11.10 2.08 21.17
C THR A 69 10.81 3.34 21.97
N VAL A 70 10.47 4.42 21.29
CA VAL A 70 10.16 5.73 21.86
C VAL A 70 8.70 6.13 21.72
N GLY A 71 7.89 5.29 21.06
CA GLY A 71 6.46 5.48 20.93
C GLY A 71 5.81 4.39 20.07
N THR A 72 4.50 4.26 20.22
CA THR A 72 3.64 3.38 19.40
C THR A 72 2.35 4.13 19.07
N GLY A 73 1.63 3.67 18.04
CA GLY A 73 0.34 4.22 17.70
C GLY A 73 -0.59 3.19 17.08
N GLU A 74 -1.86 3.48 17.18
CA GLU A 74 -2.98 2.66 16.76
C GLU A 74 -3.96 3.48 15.93
N VAL A 75 -5.03 2.87 15.43
CA VAL A 75 -6.09 3.56 14.69
C VAL A 75 -6.78 4.58 15.59
N ASP A 76 -6.81 5.83 15.13
CA ASP A 76 -7.52 6.91 15.79
C ASP A 76 -9.04 6.75 15.56
N LEU A 77 -9.74 6.21 16.56
CA LEU A 77 -11.18 5.95 16.48
C LEU A 77 -12.04 7.20 16.55
N GLU A 78 -11.45 8.36 16.90
CA GLU A 78 -12.15 9.65 16.91
C GLU A 78 -12.25 10.24 15.49
N VAL A 79 -11.39 9.80 14.58
CA VAL A 79 -11.48 10.15 13.15
C VAL A 79 -12.54 9.30 12.48
N ALA A 80 -13.61 9.92 11.98
CA ALA A 80 -14.76 9.21 11.39
C ALA A 80 -14.37 8.26 10.22
N ALA A 81 -13.38 8.66 9.41
CA ALA A 81 -12.88 7.85 8.29
C ALA A 81 -12.00 6.68 8.73
N ARG A 82 -11.59 6.61 10.01
CA ARG A 82 -10.71 5.58 10.59
C ARG A 82 -9.49 5.24 9.74
N ASN A 83 -8.99 6.20 9.01
CA ASN A 83 -7.83 6.06 8.11
C ASN A 83 -6.56 6.71 8.70
N VAL A 84 -6.52 6.93 9.99
CA VAL A 84 -5.41 7.58 10.69
C VAL A 84 -4.86 6.66 11.78
N LEU A 85 -3.53 6.46 11.79
CA LEU A 85 -2.82 5.96 12.94
C LEU A 85 -2.27 7.16 13.72
N ARG A 86 -2.46 7.15 15.04
CA ARG A 86 -1.97 8.19 15.93
C ARG A 86 -1.35 7.57 17.17
N GLY A 87 -0.27 8.17 17.66
CA GLY A 87 0.35 7.77 18.93
C GLY A 87 1.23 8.85 19.51
N ALA A 88 1.30 8.90 20.82
CA ALA A 88 2.22 9.78 21.55
C ALA A 88 3.65 9.25 21.43
N VAL A 89 4.60 10.18 21.36
CA VAL A 89 6.03 9.86 21.24
C VAL A 89 6.84 10.75 22.18
N SER A 90 7.97 10.22 22.65
CA SER A 90 8.86 10.96 23.54
C SER A 90 10.30 10.93 23.00
N PHE A 91 10.75 12.07 22.48
CA PHE A 91 12.10 12.23 21.95
C PHE A 91 12.99 12.87 22.99
N THR A 92 13.96 12.13 23.48
CA THR A 92 14.88 12.61 24.54
C THR A 92 16.20 13.11 24.00
N GLN A 93 16.61 12.70 22.81
CA GLN A 93 17.92 13.01 22.24
C GLN A 93 17.83 13.40 20.76
N PRO A 94 18.74 14.27 20.26
CA PRO A 94 18.92 14.48 18.84
C PRO A 94 19.29 13.17 18.15
N GLY A 95 18.72 12.93 16.96
CA GLY A 95 19.01 11.70 16.23
C GLY A 95 18.04 11.44 15.08
N THR A 96 18.25 10.34 14.39
CA THR A 96 17.34 9.82 13.38
C THR A 96 16.33 8.88 14.04
N TYR A 97 15.09 9.04 13.70
CA TYR A 97 13.97 8.21 14.19
C TYR A 97 13.30 7.51 13.04
N ARG A 98 12.85 6.29 13.29
CA ARG A 98 12.19 5.44 12.31
C ARG A 98 10.80 5.06 12.80
N ILE A 99 9.80 5.29 11.96
CA ILE A 99 8.43 4.82 12.15
C ILE A 99 8.26 3.59 11.27
N ALA A 100 8.12 2.42 11.85
CA ALA A 100 7.71 1.21 11.12
C ALA A 100 6.20 1.04 11.32
N TRP A 101 5.45 0.96 10.23
CA TRP A 101 4.00 0.85 10.27
C TRP A 101 3.48 -0.37 9.52
N THR A 102 2.32 -0.83 9.95
CA THR A 102 1.49 -1.84 9.30
C THR A 102 0.11 -1.26 9.12
N SER A 103 -0.45 -1.35 7.93
CA SER A 103 -1.86 -1.07 7.64
C SER A 103 -2.55 -2.37 7.22
N LEU A 104 -3.68 -2.66 7.82
CA LEU A 104 -4.60 -3.71 7.41
C LEU A 104 -5.88 -3.00 6.97
N SER A 105 -6.27 -3.14 5.72
CA SER A 105 -7.53 -2.61 5.19
C SER A 105 -8.72 -3.49 5.61
N LEU A 106 -9.94 -2.99 5.42
CA LEU A 106 -11.15 -3.74 5.76
C LEU A 106 -11.37 -4.96 4.84
N ASP A 107 -10.81 -4.95 3.63
CA ASP A 107 -10.84 -6.06 2.68
C ASP A 107 -9.80 -7.15 2.97
N GLY A 108 -8.91 -6.92 3.96
CA GLY A 108 -7.92 -7.88 4.45
C GLY A 108 -6.52 -7.72 3.88
N ASP A 109 -6.28 -6.73 3.03
CA ASP A 109 -4.95 -6.46 2.48
C ASP A 109 -4.04 -5.80 3.52
N THR A 110 -2.83 -6.33 3.65
CA THR A 110 -1.84 -5.82 4.60
C THR A 110 -0.67 -5.18 3.87
N LEU A 111 -0.35 -3.93 4.23
CA LEU A 111 0.85 -3.24 3.77
C LEU A 111 1.75 -2.89 4.95
N HIS A 112 3.05 -2.83 4.66
CA HIS A 112 4.08 -2.42 5.61
C HIS A 112 4.94 -1.33 5.00
N GLY A 113 5.37 -0.41 5.83
CA GLY A 113 6.28 0.63 5.36
C GLY A 113 7.06 1.30 6.48
N THR A 114 7.88 2.25 6.07
CA THR A 114 8.74 2.98 6.97
C THR A 114 8.75 4.45 6.61
N VAL A 115 8.69 5.30 7.63
CA VAL A 115 8.96 6.73 7.55
C VAL A 115 10.18 7.02 8.42
N THR A 116 11.11 7.82 7.92
CA THR A 116 12.33 8.21 8.65
C THR A 116 12.38 9.73 8.75
N PHE A 117 12.71 10.26 9.92
CA PHE A 117 12.87 11.69 10.12
C PHE A 117 13.99 11.97 11.14
N GLY A 118 14.50 13.19 11.11
CA GLY A 118 15.51 13.67 12.04
C GLY A 118 14.93 14.58 13.10
N TYR A 119 15.53 14.56 14.28
CA TYR A 119 15.32 15.55 15.31
C TYR A 119 16.66 16.18 15.65
N ARG A 120 16.78 17.50 15.42
CA ARG A 120 18.00 18.29 15.64
C ARG A 120 19.26 17.71 14.99
N LEU A 121 19.12 17.14 13.78
CA LEU A 121 20.27 16.68 13.01
C LEU A 121 20.97 17.86 12.33
N SER A 122 22.30 17.73 12.16
CA SER A 122 23.11 18.68 11.36
C SER A 122 22.83 18.56 9.86
N SER A 123 22.30 17.40 9.41
CA SER A 123 21.90 17.10 8.03
C SER A 123 20.58 16.32 8.03
N PRO A 124 19.80 16.38 6.92
CA PRO A 124 18.59 15.57 6.81
C PRO A 124 18.87 14.07 6.97
N PRO A 125 17.90 13.28 7.47
CA PRO A 125 18.05 11.84 7.60
C PRO A 125 18.08 11.16 6.23
N ASP A 126 18.73 10.00 6.14
CA ASP A 126 18.71 9.16 4.95
C ASP A 126 17.35 8.44 4.85
N THR A 127 16.62 8.71 3.74
CA THR A 127 15.30 8.15 3.46
C THR A 127 15.35 7.03 2.41
N SER A 128 16.53 6.49 2.13
CA SER A 128 16.74 5.51 1.04
C SER A 128 16.02 4.17 1.22
N THR A 129 15.38 3.93 2.38
CA THR A 129 14.63 2.70 2.62
C THR A 129 13.29 2.73 1.87
N ARG A 130 13.26 2.12 0.70
CA ARG A 130 12.04 1.90 -0.09
C ARG A 130 11.02 1.07 0.71
N PRO A 131 9.70 1.40 0.68
CA PRO A 131 8.69 0.52 1.25
C PRO A 131 8.78 -0.86 0.59
N ARG A 132 8.87 -1.90 1.40
CA ARG A 132 8.83 -3.28 0.94
C ARG A 132 7.36 -3.65 0.77
N ARG A 133 6.96 -3.92 -0.46
CA ARG A 133 5.69 -4.60 -0.74
C ARG A 133 5.95 -6.08 -0.61
N ASP A 134 5.27 -6.75 0.29
CA ASP A 134 5.29 -8.22 0.38
C ASP A 134 4.60 -8.89 -0.83
N ALA A 135 4.15 -8.08 -1.80
CA ALA A 135 3.44 -8.48 -3.01
C ALA A 135 4.34 -8.75 -4.23
N ASP A 136 5.67 -8.87 -4.08
CA ASP A 136 6.55 -9.20 -5.21
C ASP A 136 6.44 -10.67 -5.67
N LEU A 137 5.41 -11.38 -5.22
CA LEU A 137 4.97 -12.64 -5.84
C LEU A 137 3.76 -12.37 -6.75
N LEU A 138 3.94 -11.52 -7.76
CA LEU A 138 2.95 -11.43 -8.84
C LEU A 138 2.86 -12.79 -9.54
N PRO A 139 1.68 -13.43 -9.60
CA PRO A 139 1.47 -14.50 -10.55
C PRO A 139 1.53 -13.88 -11.96
N LEU A 140 2.50 -14.26 -12.74
CA LEU A 140 2.65 -13.98 -14.18
C LEU A 140 1.52 -14.63 -14.99
N THR A 141 0.24 -14.33 -14.74
CA THR A 141 -0.82 -15.16 -15.31
C THR A 141 -1.89 -14.46 -16.14
N ALA A 142 -1.99 -13.15 -16.15
CA ALA A 142 -3.07 -12.52 -16.92
C ALA A 142 -2.66 -12.04 -18.33
N ALA A 143 -1.45 -11.56 -18.53
CA ALA A 143 -1.02 -11.06 -19.85
C ALA A 143 -0.55 -12.16 -20.81
N GLY A 144 -0.01 -13.27 -20.30
CA GLY A 144 0.47 -14.38 -21.13
C GLY A 144 -0.65 -15.24 -21.75
N MET A 145 -1.78 -15.35 -21.08
CA MET A 145 -2.89 -16.18 -21.55
C MET A 145 -3.66 -15.59 -22.73
N VAL A 146 -3.76 -14.26 -22.80
CA VAL A 146 -4.46 -13.60 -23.91
C VAL A 146 -3.68 -13.72 -25.22
N LEU A 147 -2.35 -13.68 -25.16
CA LEU A 147 -1.50 -13.82 -26.36
C LEU A 147 -1.52 -15.23 -26.94
N LEU A 148 -1.60 -16.28 -26.11
CA LEU A 148 -1.67 -17.67 -26.55
C LEU A 148 -3.00 -18.02 -27.23
N VAL A 149 -4.13 -17.47 -26.75
CA VAL A 149 -5.44 -17.69 -27.35
C VAL A 149 -5.53 -17.02 -28.73
N VAL A 150 -4.99 -15.82 -28.89
CA VAL A 150 -4.98 -15.11 -30.19
C VAL A 150 -4.04 -15.80 -31.19
N ALA A 151 -2.89 -16.31 -30.75
CA ALA A 151 -1.97 -17.05 -31.62
C ALA A 151 -2.55 -18.40 -32.06
N GLY A 152 -3.29 -19.10 -31.19
CA GLY A 152 -3.96 -20.36 -31.54
C GLY A 152 -5.07 -20.16 -32.59
N MET A 153 -5.87 -19.10 -32.47
CA MET A 153 -6.92 -18.78 -33.44
C MET A 153 -6.41 -18.37 -34.81
N LEU A 154 -5.21 -17.78 -34.89
CA LEU A 154 -4.59 -17.42 -36.18
C LEU A 154 -3.91 -18.62 -36.86
N ALA A 155 -3.45 -19.61 -36.11
CA ALA A 155 -2.83 -20.82 -36.66
C ALA A 155 -3.86 -21.75 -37.35
N GLU A 156 -5.06 -21.87 -36.79
CA GLU A 156 -6.12 -22.72 -37.39
C GLU A 156 -6.67 -22.18 -38.73
N ARG A 157 -6.55 -20.87 -39.01
CA ARG A 157 -7.01 -20.27 -40.28
C ARG A 157 -6.08 -20.57 -41.46
N ARG A 158 -4.87 -21.08 -41.23
CA ARG A 158 -3.88 -21.41 -42.28
C ARG A 158 -3.84 -22.87 -42.71
N ALA A 159 -4.65 -23.74 -42.07
CA ALA A 159 -4.64 -25.17 -42.30
C ALA A 159 -5.84 -25.72 -43.10
N LEU A 160 -6.59 -24.88 -43.86
CA LEU A 160 -7.59 -25.38 -44.79
C LEU A 160 -6.99 -25.55 -46.19
N PRO A 161 -6.86 -26.79 -46.69
CA PRO A 161 -6.44 -27.03 -48.06
C PRO A 161 -7.55 -26.67 -49.04
N ARG A 162 -7.16 -26.28 -50.23
CA ARG A 162 -8.04 -25.97 -51.40
C ARG A 162 -8.64 -27.25 -51.95
#